data_6ed8169c551996bf6554ee580cac233b
#
_entry.id   6ed8169c551996bf6554ee580cac233b
#
_cell.length_a   1.000
_cell.length_b   1.000
_cell.length_c   1.000
_cell.angle_alpha   90.00
_cell.angle_beta   90.00
_cell.angle_gamma   90.00
#
_symmetry.space_group_name_H-M   'P 1'
#
loop_
_entity.id
_entity.type
_entity.pdbx_description
1 polymer ?
#
loop_
_entity_poly.entity_id
_entity_poly.type
_entity_poly.pdbx_seq_one_letter_code
_entity_poly.pdbx_strand_id
1 'polypeptide(L)'
;MPENMKPAEGIGGHREIIIRDWKPHEKGSLKGFFSASLPSGLILNSLMLHQRNGARWIAFPAREWVNAQGEKQYARFVEFANRRTADKFRDALLDALDKHLAEGRQ
;
A
#
# COMPACT_ATOMS: atom_id res chain seq x y z
N MET A 1 9.52 -18.66 -17.55
CA MET A 1 9.43 -18.16 -17.61
C MET A 1 9.27 -17.35 -17.65
N PRO A 2 9.62 -17.10 -17.43
CA PRO A 2 9.56 -16.05 -17.24
C PRO A 2 9.07 -15.20 -17.98
N GLU A 3 8.89 -15.42 -18.79
CA GLU A 3 8.48 -14.68 -19.59
C GLU A 3 7.53 -13.91 -19.06
N ASN A 4 6.97 -14.22 -18.47
CA ASN A 4 5.99 -13.59 -18.00
C ASN A 4 6.48 -12.41 -17.48
N MET A 5 7.48 -12.35 -17.28
CA MET A 5 7.99 -11.28 -16.80
C MET A 5 7.92 -10.30 -17.78
N LYS A 6 7.98 -10.58 -18.83
CA LYS A 6 7.98 -9.71 -19.78
C LYS A 6 6.82 -9.02 -19.88
N PRO A 7 5.96 -9.45 -19.69
CA PRO A 7 4.72 -8.87 -19.83
C PRO A 7 4.76 -7.65 -19.18
N ALA A 8 5.56 -7.67 -18.48
CA ALA A 8 5.70 -6.53 -17.82
C ALA A 8 5.59 -5.52 -18.81
N GLU A 9 5.70 -5.85 -20.01
CA GLU A 9 5.64 -4.92 -20.90
C GLU A 9 4.51 -4.12 -20.76
N GLY A 10 3.49 -4.56 -20.69
CA GLY A 10 2.37 -3.76 -20.65
C GLY A 10 2.40 -2.98 -19.40
N ILE A 11 2.62 -3.61 -18.35
CA ILE A 11 2.58 -2.96 -17.11
C ILE A 11 3.83 -2.26 -16.84
N GLY A 12 4.91 -2.85 -17.12
CA GLY A 12 6.12 -2.22 -16.84
C GLY A 12 6.28 -0.93 -17.58
N GLY A 13 5.40 -0.63 -18.49
CA GLY A 13 5.53 0.58 -19.22
C GLY A 13 5.30 1.83 -18.39
N HIS A 14 4.52 1.73 -17.34
CA HIS A 14 4.21 2.93 -16.59
C HIS A 14 5.27 3.18 -15.55
N ARG A 15 5.45 4.42 -15.21
CA ARG A 15 6.39 4.78 -14.22
C ARG A 15 5.77 5.23 -12.95
N GLU A 16 4.50 5.11 -12.83
CA GLU A 16 3.79 5.55 -11.67
C GLU A 16 3.20 4.42 -10.89
N ILE A 17 2.90 4.67 -9.65
CA ILE A 17 2.18 3.71 -8.85
C ILE A 17 0.73 3.85 -9.22
N ILE A 18 0.08 2.75 -9.51
CA ILE A 18 -1.34 2.76 -9.86
C ILE A 18 -2.16 2.20 -8.71
N ILE A 19 -3.08 2.98 -8.18
CA ILE A 19 -3.93 2.53 -7.09
C ILE A 19 -5.10 1.75 -7.66
N ARG A 20 -5.45 0.66 -7.00
CA ARG A 20 -6.55 -0.18 -7.45
C ARG A 20 -7.41 -0.62 -6.29
N ASP A 21 -8.63 -0.97 -6.58
CA ASP A 21 -9.54 -1.56 -5.60
C ASP A 21 -9.74 -0.75 -4.33
N TRP A 22 -9.92 0.55 -4.47
CA TRP A 22 -10.15 1.39 -3.32
C TRP A 22 -11.51 1.06 -2.70
N LYS A 23 -11.52 0.76 -1.41
CA LYS A 23 -12.75 0.48 -0.70
C LYS A 23 -12.80 1.35 0.54
N PRO A 24 -13.69 2.34 0.59
CA PRO A 24 -13.79 3.20 1.75
C PRO A 24 -14.25 2.39 2.97
N HIS A 25 -13.69 2.70 4.12
CA HIS A 25 -14.10 2.01 5.33
C HIS A 25 -13.70 2.87 6.50
N GLU A 26 -14.67 3.55 7.14
CA GLU A 26 -14.39 4.44 8.22
C GLU A 26 -14.46 3.75 9.56
N LYS A 27 -13.35 3.70 10.27
CA LYS A 27 -13.35 3.14 11.59
C LYS A 27 -12.13 3.70 12.31
N GLY A 28 -12.33 4.59 13.29
CA GLY A 28 -11.24 5.24 13.97
C GLY A 28 -10.43 6.04 12.96
N SER A 29 -9.14 5.82 12.91
CA SER A 29 -8.31 6.54 11.94
C SER A 29 -8.35 5.89 10.58
N LEU A 30 -8.86 4.67 10.46
CA LEU A 30 -8.88 3.97 9.18
C LEU A 30 -9.88 4.62 8.23
N LYS A 31 -9.45 4.90 7.01
CA LYS A 31 -10.30 5.51 6.00
C LYS A 31 -10.64 4.56 4.87
N GLY A 32 -9.83 3.59 4.58
CA GLY A 32 -10.16 2.64 3.54
C GLY A 32 -9.01 1.70 3.21
N PHE A 33 -9.29 0.75 2.34
CA PHE A 33 -8.33 -0.25 1.91
C PHE A 33 -8.06 -0.09 0.42
N PHE A 34 -6.90 -0.48 -0.02
CA PHE A 34 -6.59 -0.40 -1.45
C PHE A 34 -5.42 -1.30 -1.81
N SER A 35 -5.17 -1.42 -3.10
CA SER A 35 -4.02 -2.16 -3.60
C SER A 35 -3.21 -1.20 -4.45
N ALA A 36 -1.95 -1.46 -4.64
CA ALA A 36 -1.09 -0.61 -5.46
C ALA A 36 -0.27 -1.47 -6.40
N SER A 37 -0.24 -1.09 -7.67
CA SER A 37 0.54 -1.76 -8.67
C SER A 37 1.78 -0.89 -8.88
N LEU A 38 2.95 -1.44 -8.69
CA LEU A 38 4.19 -0.68 -8.79
C LEU A 38 4.80 -0.79 -10.19
N PRO A 39 5.64 0.15 -10.57
CA PRO A 39 6.26 0.10 -11.89
C PRO A 39 7.00 -1.19 -12.16
N SER A 40 7.49 -1.84 -11.13
CA SER A 40 8.19 -3.09 -11.29
C SER A 40 7.27 -4.25 -11.63
N GLY A 41 5.99 -4.05 -11.51
CA GLY A 41 5.02 -5.12 -11.71
C GLY A 41 4.58 -5.77 -10.40
N LEU A 42 5.16 -5.36 -9.30
CA LEU A 42 4.76 -5.90 -8.01
C LEU A 42 3.44 -5.29 -7.60
N ILE A 43 2.54 -6.08 -7.08
CA ILE A 43 1.27 -5.59 -6.59
C ILE A 43 1.19 -5.80 -5.09
N LEU A 44 0.88 -4.75 -4.36
CA LEU A 44 0.72 -4.83 -2.93
C LEU A 44 -0.77 -4.75 -2.63
N ASN A 45 -1.28 -5.73 -1.93
CA ASN A 45 -2.69 -5.77 -1.60
C ASN A 45 -2.93 -5.45 -0.13
N SER A 46 -4.13 -5.11 0.20
CA SER A 46 -4.54 -4.88 1.58
C SER A 46 -3.79 -3.74 2.28
N LEU A 47 -3.54 -2.70 1.55
CA LEU A 47 -2.94 -1.53 2.15
C LEU A 47 -4.06 -0.72 2.82
N MET A 48 -3.75 -0.03 3.89
CA MET A 48 -4.75 0.73 4.62
C MET A 48 -4.36 2.18 4.72
N LEU A 49 -5.31 3.06 4.40
CA LEU A 49 -5.07 4.49 4.57
C LEU A 49 -5.64 4.92 5.91
N HIS A 50 -4.82 5.55 6.72
CA HIS A 50 -5.26 6.08 8.00
C HIS A 50 -5.10 7.59 7.99
N GLN A 51 -5.94 8.28 8.73
CA GLN A 51 -5.84 9.71 8.84
C GLN A 51 -6.36 10.15 10.19
N ARG A 52 -5.65 11.04 10.86
CA ARG A 52 -6.12 11.56 12.13
C ARG A 52 -5.45 12.90 12.37
N ASN A 53 -6.22 13.90 12.73
CA ASN A 53 -5.73 15.23 13.02
C ASN A 53 -4.80 15.79 11.93
N GLY A 54 -5.19 15.61 10.70
CA GLY A 54 -4.42 16.16 9.59
C GLY A 54 -3.24 15.33 9.13
N ALA A 55 -2.90 14.28 9.86
CA ALA A 55 -1.79 13.44 9.47
C ALA A 55 -2.32 12.19 8.77
N ARG A 56 -1.63 11.74 7.74
CA ARG A 56 -2.04 10.53 7.03
C ARG A 56 -0.88 9.56 7.02
N TRP A 57 -1.20 8.29 7.07
CA TRP A 57 -0.15 7.29 6.93
C TRP A 57 -0.74 6.03 6.29
N ILE A 58 0.14 5.18 5.76
CA ILE A 58 -0.28 3.95 5.13
C ILE A 58 0.20 2.79 6.00
N ALA A 59 -0.71 1.88 6.32
CA ALA A 59 -0.34 0.69 7.05
C ALA A 59 -0.28 -0.47 6.08
N PHE A 60 0.71 -1.32 6.24
CA PHE A 60 0.87 -2.47 5.39
C PHE A 60 0.39 -3.72 6.12
N PRO A 61 -0.02 -4.74 5.41
CA PRO A 61 -0.53 -5.95 6.05
C PRO A 61 0.55 -6.61 6.88
N ALA A 62 0.15 -7.22 7.98
CA ALA A 62 1.06 -7.92 8.86
C ALA A 62 0.31 -9.10 9.45
N ARG A 63 1.03 -10.12 9.87
CA ARG A 63 0.39 -11.26 10.47
C ARG A 63 0.37 -11.09 11.97
N GLU A 64 -0.77 -11.29 12.59
CA GLU A 64 -0.89 -11.18 14.01
C GLU A 64 -0.73 -12.56 14.62
N TRP A 65 -0.03 -12.69 15.71
CA TRP A 65 0.09 -13.97 16.41
C TRP A 65 0.25 -13.70 17.90
N VAL A 66 0.08 -14.72 18.69
CA VAL A 66 0.15 -14.58 20.13
C VAL A 66 1.32 -15.38 20.63
N ASN A 67 2.17 -14.75 21.44
CA ASN A 67 3.36 -15.45 21.95
C ASN A 67 3.03 -16.29 23.16
N ALA A 68 4.03 -16.93 23.73
CA ALA A 68 3.82 -17.82 24.86
C ALA A 68 3.26 -17.14 26.09
N GLN A 69 3.44 -15.83 26.23
CA GLN A 69 2.92 -15.10 27.36
C GLN A 69 1.52 -14.54 27.10
N GLY A 70 0.92 -14.89 25.98
CA GLY A 70 -0.41 -14.39 25.66
C GLY A 70 -0.43 -12.99 25.08
N GLU A 71 0.72 -12.45 24.71
CA GLU A 71 0.78 -11.10 24.18
C GLU A 71 0.67 -11.09 22.67
N LYS A 72 -0.03 -10.12 22.10
CA LYS A 72 -0.17 -10.01 20.66
C LYS A 72 1.11 -9.52 20.05
N GLN A 73 1.51 -10.13 18.98
CA GLN A 73 2.69 -9.75 18.25
C GLN A 73 2.33 -9.61 16.78
N TYR A 74 3.15 -8.87 16.01
CA TYR A 74 2.88 -8.69 14.61
C TYR A 74 4.14 -8.99 13.79
N ALA A 75 3.97 -9.77 12.74
CA ALA A 75 5.07 -10.07 11.84
C ALA A 75 4.78 -9.34 10.54
N ARG A 76 5.68 -8.48 10.12
CA ARG A 76 5.47 -7.68 8.92
C ARG A 76 5.75 -8.46 7.68
N PHE A 77 4.89 -8.32 6.68
CA PHE A 77 5.14 -8.92 5.38
C PHE A 77 5.92 -7.96 4.49
N VAL A 78 5.88 -6.68 4.80
CA VAL A 78 6.54 -5.67 3.98
C VAL A 78 7.39 -4.79 4.89
N GLU A 79 8.66 -4.64 4.57
CA GLU A 79 9.53 -3.79 5.34
C GLU A 79 10.42 -3.03 4.40
N PHE A 80 10.99 -1.94 4.86
CA PHE A 80 11.92 -1.15 4.06
C PHE A 80 13.30 -1.22 4.67
N ALA A 81 14.31 -1.20 3.86
CA ALA A 81 15.67 -1.29 4.33
C ALA A 81 16.05 -0.12 5.24
N ASN A 82 15.46 1.04 5.03
CA ASN A 82 15.75 2.19 5.87
C ASN A 82 14.60 3.17 5.84
N ARG A 83 14.65 4.15 6.73
CA ARG A 83 13.60 5.11 6.87
C ARG A 83 13.42 5.99 5.66
N ARG A 84 14.50 6.37 5.03
CA ARG A 84 14.41 7.22 3.87
C ARG A 84 13.62 6.57 2.76
N THR A 85 13.87 5.29 2.52
CA THR A 85 13.14 4.57 1.49
C THR A 85 11.66 4.46 1.87
N ALA A 86 11.39 4.21 3.14
CA ALA A 86 10.01 4.10 3.60
C ALA A 86 9.28 5.41 3.41
N ASP A 87 9.92 6.54 3.74
CA ASP A 87 9.28 7.84 3.63
C ASP A 87 9.01 8.20 2.16
N LYS A 88 9.95 7.88 1.27
CA LYS A 88 9.76 8.18 -0.14
C LYS A 88 8.64 7.35 -0.70
N PHE A 89 8.55 6.10 -0.32
CA PHE A 89 7.52 5.22 -0.83
C PHE A 89 6.15 5.67 -0.30
N ARG A 90 6.09 6.06 0.97
CA ARG A 90 4.84 6.51 1.55
C ARG A 90 4.35 7.75 0.80
N ASP A 91 5.25 8.69 0.53
CA ASP A 91 4.85 9.91 -0.15
C ASP A 91 4.37 9.60 -1.57
N ALA A 92 5.03 8.69 -2.25
CA ALA A 92 4.61 8.31 -3.59
C ALA A 92 3.24 7.63 -3.58
N LEU A 93 2.98 6.80 -2.56
CA LEU A 93 1.70 6.14 -2.45
C LEU A 93 0.60 7.14 -2.16
N LEU A 94 0.86 8.11 -1.28
CA LEU A 94 -0.15 9.11 -0.95
C LEU A 94 -0.46 9.98 -2.16
N ASP A 95 0.56 10.33 -2.96
CA ASP A 95 0.34 11.12 -4.16
C ASP A 95 -0.50 10.32 -5.15
N ALA A 96 -0.21 9.05 -5.34
CA ALA A 96 -0.96 8.21 -6.26
C ALA A 96 -2.41 8.05 -5.79
N LEU A 97 -2.59 7.94 -4.47
CA LEU A 97 -3.91 7.76 -3.92
C LEU A 97 -4.73 9.04 -4.10
N ASP A 98 -4.11 10.20 -3.88
CA ASP A 98 -4.82 11.47 -4.05
C ASP A 98 -5.28 11.61 -5.51
N LYS A 99 -4.43 11.21 -6.45
CA LYS A 99 -4.78 11.31 -7.84
C LYS A 99 -5.89 10.35 -8.16
N HIS A 100 -5.83 9.15 -7.66
CA HIS A 100 -6.85 8.14 -7.92
C HIS A 100 -8.20 8.57 -7.36
N LEU A 101 -8.23 9.11 -6.15
CA LEU A 101 -9.48 9.52 -5.55
C LEU A 101 -10.08 10.73 -6.27
N ALA A 102 -9.23 11.60 -6.74
CA ALA A 102 -9.71 12.76 -7.47
C ALA A 102 -10.29 12.35 -8.82
N GLU A 103 -9.66 11.40 -9.50
CA GLU A 103 -10.16 10.97 -10.78
C GLU A 103 -11.29 9.96 -10.68
N GLY A 104 -11.25 9.13 -9.72
CA GLY A 104 -12.22 8.08 -9.61
C GLY A 104 -13.52 8.46 -9.02
N ARG A 105 -13.67 9.70 -8.55
CA ARG A 105 -14.86 10.03 -8.01
C ARG A 105 -15.72 10.37 -9.08
N GLN A 106 -16.30 9.73 -9.64
CA GLN A 106 -17.13 10.12 -10.70
C GLN A 106 -18.47 10.03 -10.33
#